data_d669e8b08d11d2e2e73d94a4bfafab85
#
_entry.id   d669e8b08d11d2e2e73d94a4bfafab85
#
_cell.length_a   1.000
_cell.length_b   1.000
_cell.length_c   1.000
_cell.angle_alpha   90.00
_cell.angle_beta   90.00
_cell.angle_gamma   90.00
#
_symmetry.space_group_name_H-M   'P 1'
#
loop_
_entity.id
_entity.type
_entity.pdbx_description
1 polymer ?
#
loop_
_entity_poly.entity_id
_entity_poly.type
_entity_poly.pdbx_seq_one_letter_code
_entity_poly.pdbx_strand_id
1 'polypeptide(L)'
;TGQEPILLLAHIDVVEALPEDWSPDLNPFEFIERDGYYYGRGVTDDKDEAAIYTANLIRMRQEGFVPDRDIIMALTADEEGGPRNGVAYLLEEHRELIDAAFALNEGGGGMEQNGRKISNNVQAAEKKFLSFFFTGTNPGGHSSLPVRKNAIYDLAGALLAVQNFDFPIMLNEVTEAFFGRSANLVGGEMGEAMRRIVSNPADAQAARILSSETGYSSRLRTTCVATLLEGGHAQNALPQLAQANVNCRIFPSHDPSDVHAKLQELATPFDVT
;
A
#
# COMPACT_ATOMS: atom_id res chain seq x y z
N THR A 1 9.42 31.74 -17.82
CA THR A 1 8.08 32.09 -18.32
C THR A 1 7.23 32.84 -17.28
N GLY A 2 7.56 32.81 -16.02
CA GLY A 2 6.81 33.42 -14.92
C GLY A 2 5.69 32.53 -14.35
N GLN A 3 5.51 31.33 -14.85
CA GLN A 3 4.68 30.29 -14.24
C GLN A 3 5.55 29.34 -13.41
N GLU A 4 5.00 28.81 -12.32
CA GLU A 4 5.67 27.80 -11.51
C GLU A 4 5.87 26.50 -12.29
N PRO A 5 7.00 25.77 -12.07
CA PRO A 5 7.31 24.54 -12.78
C PRO A 5 6.27 23.43 -12.60
N ILE A 6 6.38 22.39 -13.41
CA ILE A 6 5.76 21.07 -13.19
C ILE A 6 6.87 20.10 -12.82
N LEU A 7 6.65 19.28 -11.79
CA LEU A 7 7.55 18.21 -11.38
C LEU A 7 7.06 16.88 -11.97
N LEU A 8 7.93 16.19 -12.70
CA LEU A 8 7.80 14.80 -13.09
C LEU A 8 8.64 13.97 -12.10
N LEU A 9 8.01 13.24 -11.23
CA LEU A 9 8.66 12.45 -10.19
C LEU A 9 8.47 10.96 -10.49
N ALA A 10 9.57 10.20 -10.43
CA ALA A 10 9.56 8.76 -10.53
C ALA A 10 10.70 8.18 -9.69
N HIS A 11 10.55 6.95 -9.19
CA HIS A 11 11.64 6.28 -8.50
C HIS A 11 12.31 5.22 -9.37
N ILE A 12 13.59 4.95 -9.11
CA ILE A 12 14.41 4.03 -9.89
C ILE A 12 14.84 2.78 -9.10
N ASP A 13 14.62 2.77 -7.79
CA ASP A 13 14.77 1.57 -6.98
C ASP A 13 13.60 0.60 -7.20
N VAL A 14 13.68 -0.58 -6.64
CA VAL A 14 12.69 -1.64 -6.80
C VAL A 14 12.65 -2.49 -5.53
N VAL A 15 11.50 -3.09 -5.24
CA VAL A 15 11.39 -4.13 -4.21
C VAL A 15 12.36 -5.26 -4.53
N GLU A 16 12.99 -5.83 -3.52
CA GLU A 16 13.87 -6.99 -3.64
C GLU A 16 13.17 -8.13 -4.40
N ALA A 17 13.90 -8.79 -5.27
CA ALA A 17 13.43 -9.94 -6.01
C ALA A 17 14.42 -11.11 -5.87
N LEU A 18 13.91 -12.24 -5.42
CA LEU A 18 14.68 -13.47 -5.34
C LEU A 18 14.41 -14.30 -6.62
N PRO A 19 15.43 -14.63 -7.42
CA PRO A 19 15.21 -15.38 -8.67
C PRO A 19 14.49 -16.71 -8.48
N GLU A 20 14.65 -17.34 -7.32
CA GLU A 20 13.98 -18.59 -6.95
C GLU A 20 12.47 -18.48 -6.79
N ASP A 21 11.94 -17.27 -6.58
CA ASP A 21 10.51 -16.99 -6.48
C ASP A 21 9.86 -16.73 -7.86
N TRP A 22 10.69 -16.67 -8.91
CA TRP A 22 10.24 -16.42 -10.28
C TRP A 22 10.22 -17.72 -11.10
N SER A 23 9.44 -17.72 -12.19
CA SER A 23 9.46 -18.82 -13.15
C SER A 23 10.87 -19.00 -13.69
N PRO A 24 11.36 -20.25 -13.87
CA PRO A 24 12.75 -20.52 -14.30
C PRO A 24 13.17 -19.86 -15.62
N ASP A 25 12.21 -19.48 -16.45
CA ASP A 25 12.39 -18.83 -17.75
C ASP A 25 12.22 -17.30 -17.68
N LEU A 26 12.05 -16.73 -16.48
CA LEU A 26 11.92 -15.30 -16.23
C LEU A 26 12.93 -14.86 -15.19
N ASN A 27 14.01 -14.22 -15.63
CA ASN A 27 14.94 -13.56 -14.72
C ASN A 27 14.35 -12.20 -14.28
N PRO A 28 14.15 -11.95 -12.98
CA PRO A 28 13.62 -10.67 -12.51
C PRO A 28 14.46 -9.44 -12.89
N PHE A 29 15.75 -9.62 -13.15
CA PHE A 29 16.70 -8.54 -13.47
C PHE A 29 16.94 -8.35 -14.97
N GLU A 30 16.18 -9.04 -15.81
CA GLU A 30 16.22 -8.88 -17.26
C GLU A 30 14.89 -8.34 -17.77
N PHE A 31 14.95 -7.35 -18.67
CA PHE A 31 13.77 -6.85 -19.35
C PHE A 31 13.40 -7.83 -20.50
N ILE A 32 12.29 -8.52 -20.33
CA ILE A 32 11.83 -9.56 -21.28
C ILE A 32 10.51 -9.12 -21.90
N GLU A 33 10.46 -9.06 -23.24
CA GLU A 33 9.21 -8.90 -23.98
C GLU A 33 8.76 -10.27 -24.49
N ARG A 34 7.53 -10.68 -24.10
CA ARG A 34 6.94 -11.95 -24.51
C ARG A 34 5.42 -11.85 -24.56
N ASP A 35 4.81 -12.32 -25.64
CA ASP A 35 3.36 -12.39 -25.83
C ASP A 35 2.64 -11.03 -25.65
N GLY A 36 3.32 -9.93 -25.96
CA GLY A 36 2.78 -8.58 -25.81
C GLY A 36 2.85 -8.02 -24.39
N TYR A 37 3.57 -8.68 -23.50
CA TYR A 37 3.82 -8.23 -22.11
C TYR A 37 5.30 -8.02 -21.87
N TYR A 38 5.59 -7.12 -20.95
CA TYR A 38 6.93 -6.88 -20.41
C TYR A 38 7.06 -7.53 -19.03
N TYR A 39 8.14 -8.28 -18.84
CA TYR A 39 8.46 -8.97 -17.60
C TYR A 39 9.79 -8.48 -17.05
N GLY A 40 9.86 -8.33 -15.74
CA GLY A 40 11.02 -7.95 -14.99
C GLY A 40 10.65 -7.15 -13.73
N ARG A 41 11.48 -7.16 -12.73
CA ARG A 41 11.28 -6.35 -11.53
C ARG A 41 11.43 -4.86 -11.91
N GLY A 42 10.45 -4.01 -11.53
CA GLY A 42 10.44 -2.59 -11.83
C GLY A 42 9.92 -2.20 -13.22
N VAL A 43 9.37 -3.15 -14.01
CA VAL A 43 8.78 -2.80 -15.33
C VAL A 43 7.45 -2.06 -15.23
N THR A 44 6.83 -2.02 -14.05
CA THR A 44 5.55 -1.33 -13.78
C THR A 44 5.66 -0.43 -12.56
N ASP A 45 6.69 -0.63 -11.73
CA ASP A 45 6.89 0.06 -10.48
C ASP A 45 8.41 0.25 -10.28
N ASP A 46 8.98 1.43 -10.63
CA ASP A 46 8.34 2.57 -11.34
C ASP A 46 9.24 3.04 -12.52
N LYS A 47 10.05 2.09 -13.09
CA LYS A 47 10.96 2.42 -14.20
C LYS A 47 10.23 2.73 -15.52
N ASP A 48 8.98 2.29 -15.68
CA ASP A 48 8.17 2.62 -16.83
C ASP A 48 7.81 4.12 -16.84
N GLU A 49 7.44 4.73 -15.71
CA GLU A 49 7.21 6.17 -15.62
C GLU A 49 8.49 6.95 -15.93
N ALA A 50 9.62 6.57 -15.33
CA ALA A 50 10.90 7.18 -15.64
C ALA A 50 11.24 7.12 -17.13
N ALA A 51 10.98 5.98 -17.78
CA ALA A 51 11.18 5.80 -19.22
C ALA A 51 10.19 6.64 -20.06
N ILE A 52 8.91 6.66 -19.68
CA ILE A 52 7.86 7.43 -20.36
C ILE A 52 8.14 8.94 -20.29
N TYR A 53 8.50 9.45 -19.10
CA TYR A 53 8.85 10.86 -18.94
C TYR A 53 10.07 11.23 -19.79
N THR A 54 11.12 10.41 -19.75
CA THR A 54 12.31 10.61 -20.57
C THR A 54 11.98 10.62 -22.07
N ALA A 55 11.21 9.64 -22.54
CA ALA A 55 10.82 9.54 -23.94
C ALA A 55 9.96 10.73 -24.39
N ASN A 56 9.05 11.19 -23.54
CA ASN A 56 8.22 12.36 -23.82
C ASN A 56 9.05 13.64 -23.90
N LEU A 57 9.99 13.85 -23.00
CA LEU A 57 10.87 15.02 -23.02
C LEU A 57 11.76 15.04 -24.29
N ILE A 58 12.29 13.87 -24.70
CA ILE A 58 13.04 13.72 -25.95
C ILE A 58 12.15 14.06 -27.16
N ARG A 59 10.93 13.50 -27.21
CA ARG A 59 9.97 13.75 -28.28
C ARG A 59 9.59 15.22 -28.35
N MET A 60 9.26 15.87 -27.25
CA MET A 60 8.92 17.28 -27.16
C MET A 60 10.04 18.15 -27.75
N ARG A 61 11.29 17.83 -27.41
CA ARG A 61 12.46 18.53 -27.94
C ARG A 61 12.61 18.32 -29.48
N GLN A 62 12.41 17.09 -29.94
CA GLN A 62 12.49 16.78 -31.39
C GLN A 62 11.38 17.46 -32.20
N GLU A 63 10.18 17.58 -31.64
CA GLU A 63 9.03 18.25 -32.25
C GLU A 63 9.12 19.79 -32.17
N GLY A 64 10.11 20.33 -31.45
CA GLY A 64 10.27 21.77 -31.25
C GLY A 64 9.21 22.35 -30.30
N PHE A 65 8.59 21.51 -29.46
CA PHE A 65 7.65 21.97 -28.45
C PHE A 65 8.34 22.85 -27.40
N VAL A 66 7.79 24.03 -27.19
CA VAL A 66 8.26 24.98 -26.17
C VAL A 66 7.20 25.04 -25.08
N PRO A 67 7.49 24.49 -23.88
CA PRO A 67 6.54 24.54 -22.79
C PRO A 67 6.33 25.97 -22.27
N ASP A 68 5.16 26.25 -21.71
CA ASP A 68 4.80 27.55 -21.13
C ASP A 68 5.39 27.74 -19.72
N ARG A 69 6.01 26.72 -19.16
CA ARG A 69 6.68 26.68 -17.85
C ARG A 69 7.84 25.68 -17.84
N ASP A 70 8.69 25.76 -16.86
CA ASP A 70 9.76 24.79 -16.69
C ASP A 70 9.20 23.41 -16.31
N ILE A 71 9.84 22.36 -16.81
CA ILE A 71 9.54 20.98 -16.47
C ILE A 71 10.76 20.43 -15.72
N ILE A 72 10.57 20.10 -14.47
CA ILE A 72 11.57 19.47 -13.62
C ILE A 72 11.34 17.96 -13.71
N MET A 73 12.38 17.17 -13.91
CA MET A 73 12.35 15.72 -13.79
C MET A 73 13.23 15.29 -12.63
N ALA A 74 12.66 14.66 -11.61
CA ALA A 74 13.35 14.09 -10.48
C ALA A 74 13.24 12.57 -10.53
N LEU A 75 14.38 11.88 -10.54
CA LEU A 75 14.49 10.44 -10.38
C LEU A 75 15.07 10.15 -9.00
N THR A 76 14.30 9.52 -8.16
CA THR A 76 14.65 9.26 -6.76
C THR A 76 14.95 7.78 -6.50
N ALA A 77 15.43 7.47 -5.31
CA ALA A 77 15.69 6.13 -4.83
C ALA A 77 15.18 5.97 -3.40
N ASP A 78 15.13 4.73 -2.90
CA ASP A 78 14.64 4.38 -1.57
C ASP A 78 13.15 4.73 -1.34
N GLU A 79 12.32 4.69 -2.39
CA GLU A 79 10.88 4.80 -2.26
C GLU A 79 10.30 3.54 -1.62
N GLU A 80 10.75 2.39 -2.06
CA GLU A 80 10.28 1.03 -1.73
C GLU A 80 10.58 0.58 -0.28
N GLY A 81 10.86 1.52 0.61
CA GLY A 81 11.03 1.27 2.04
C GLY A 81 12.46 1.35 2.55
N GLY A 82 13.36 1.93 1.79
CA GLY A 82 14.72 2.23 2.23
C GLY A 82 14.78 3.33 3.31
N PRO A 83 15.87 3.39 4.09
CA PRO A 83 16.01 4.36 5.18
C PRO A 83 16.37 5.78 4.72
N ARG A 84 16.61 5.97 3.42
CA ARG A 84 17.08 7.23 2.83
C ARG A 84 16.22 7.67 1.65
N ASN A 85 14.89 7.69 1.86
CA ASN A 85 13.94 8.08 0.83
C ASN A 85 14.36 9.39 0.13
N GLY A 86 14.55 9.31 -1.19
CA GLY A 86 15.10 10.41 -1.99
C GLY A 86 14.18 11.61 -2.05
N VAL A 87 12.86 11.43 -1.98
CA VAL A 87 11.91 12.55 -1.94
C VAL A 87 12.02 13.28 -0.61
N ALA A 88 12.11 12.55 0.51
CA ALA A 88 12.30 13.16 1.82
C ALA A 88 13.61 13.97 1.85
N TYR A 89 14.70 13.40 1.34
CA TYR A 89 15.98 14.12 1.22
C TYR A 89 15.88 15.40 0.40
N LEU A 90 15.23 15.36 -0.76
CA LEU A 90 15.05 16.55 -1.59
C LEU A 90 14.18 17.61 -0.91
N LEU A 91 13.14 17.20 -0.18
CA LEU A 91 12.27 18.12 0.55
C LEU A 91 12.97 18.79 1.73
N GLU A 92 13.87 18.08 2.42
CA GLU A 92 14.57 18.56 3.60
C GLU A 92 15.79 19.42 3.24
N GLU A 93 16.59 18.99 2.25
CA GLU A 93 17.90 19.56 1.97
C GLU A 93 17.96 20.37 0.67
N HIS A 94 17.05 20.12 -0.30
CA HIS A 94 17.13 20.68 -1.65
C HIS A 94 15.77 21.01 -2.23
N ARG A 95 14.85 21.51 -1.41
CA ARG A 95 13.48 21.79 -1.84
C ARG A 95 13.41 22.71 -3.06
N GLU A 96 14.34 23.66 -3.16
CA GLU A 96 14.44 24.61 -4.27
C GLU A 96 14.64 23.94 -5.63
N LEU A 97 15.14 22.70 -5.67
CA LEU A 97 15.32 21.95 -6.91
C LEU A 97 14.03 21.29 -7.42
N ILE A 98 13.06 21.08 -6.54
CA ILE A 98 11.82 20.36 -6.85
C ILE A 98 10.56 21.18 -6.56
N ASP A 99 10.68 22.45 -6.17
CA ASP A 99 9.52 23.29 -5.88
C ASP A 99 8.75 23.58 -7.18
N ALA A 100 7.47 23.24 -7.21
CA ALA A 100 6.63 23.22 -8.40
C ALA A 100 5.16 23.49 -8.05
N ALA A 101 4.39 23.94 -9.04
CA ALA A 101 2.95 24.14 -8.89
C ALA A 101 2.21 22.83 -8.55
N PHE A 102 2.67 21.72 -9.14
CA PHE A 102 2.19 20.37 -8.87
C PHE A 102 3.20 19.34 -9.36
N ALA A 103 3.07 18.12 -8.84
CA ALA A 103 3.85 16.97 -9.27
C ALA A 103 2.96 15.94 -9.96
N LEU A 104 3.51 15.26 -10.97
CA LEU A 104 3.01 14.00 -11.49
C LEU A 104 3.91 12.91 -10.95
N ASN A 105 3.30 11.91 -10.33
CA ASN A 105 3.96 10.76 -9.74
C ASN A 105 3.08 9.54 -9.97
N GLU A 106 3.58 8.37 -9.65
CA GLU A 106 2.84 7.12 -9.71
C GLU A 106 1.50 7.16 -8.96
N GLY A 107 0.66 6.18 -9.22
CA GLY A 107 -0.67 6.05 -8.63
C GLY A 107 -1.79 6.49 -9.57
N GLY A 108 -2.85 5.70 -9.59
CA GLY A 108 -3.95 5.88 -10.53
C GLY A 108 -3.84 4.92 -11.72
N GLY A 109 -4.27 5.35 -12.87
CA GLY A 109 -4.18 4.57 -14.11
C GLY A 109 -5.45 4.50 -14.94
N GLY A 110 -5.28 4.13 -16.21
CA GLY A 110 -6.37 3.92 -17.16
C GLY A 110 -6.94 2.51 -17.10
N MET A 111 -8.25 2.39 -17.27
CA MET A 111 -8.91 1.10 -17.48
C MET A 111 -9.47 1.03 -18.89
N GLU A 112 -9.11 -0.03 -19.59
CA GLU A 112 -9.65 -0.34 -20.91
C GLU A 112 -10.28 -1.73 -20.91
N GLN A 113 -11.38 -1.89 -21.61
CA GLN A 113 -12.04 -3.17 -21.78
C GLN A 113 -12.49 -3.32 -23.24
N ASN A 114 -11.98 -4.34 -23.92
CA ASN A 114 -12.30 -4.65 -25.31
C ASN A 114 -12.04 -3.45 -26.27
N GLY A 115 -10.93 -2.75 -26.12
CA GLY A 115 -10.56 -1.57 -26.91
C GLY A 115 -11.33 -0.29 -26.55
N ARG A 116 -12.22 -0.33 -25.55
CA ARG A 116 -12.98 0.83 -25.07
C ARG A 116 -12.37 1.37 -23.79
N LYS A 117 -11.99 2.64 -23.79
CA LYS A 117 -11.56 3.36 -22.58
C LYS A 117 -12.73 3.51 -21.62
N ILE A 118 -12.62 2.98 -20.42
CA ILE A 118 -13.68 2.94 -19.39
C ILE A 118 -13.50 4.06 -18.38
N SER A 119 -12.30 4.20 -17.83
CA SER A 119 -11.99 5.23 -16.84
C SER A 119 -10.52 5.62 -16.90
N ASN A 120 -10.23 6.80 -16.37
CA ASN A 120 -8.90 7.21 -15.98
C ASN A 120 -8.97 7.61 -14.51
N ASN A 121 -8.21 6.93 -13.66
CA ASN A 121 -8.22 7.13 -12.23
C ASN A 121 -7.03 8.02 -11.84
N VAL A 122 -7.28 8.95 -10.93
CA VAL A 122 -6.25 9.79 -10.34
C VAL A 122 -6.23 9.46 -8.85
N GLN A 123 -5.06 9.14 -8.32
CA GLN A 123 -4.88 8.96 -6.88
C GLN A 123 -4.88 10.35 -6.22
N ALA A 124 -5.82 10.58 -5.32
CA ALA A 124 -6.02 11.88 -4.68
C ALA A 124 -5.80 11.81 -3.15
N ALA A 125 -5.62 10.62 -2.61
CA ALA A 125 -5.27 10.40 -1.21
C ALA A 125 -4.62 9.03 -1.05
N GLU A 126 -3.79 8.92 -0.02
CA GLU A 126 -3.12 7.68 0.35
C GLU A 126 -3.28 7.39 1.84
N LYS A 127 -3.33 6.10 2.18
CA LYS A 127 -3.36 5.62 3.57
C LYS A 127 -1.95 5.67 4.15
N LYS A 128 -1.86 6.03 5.44
CA LYS A 128 -0.57 6.04 6.14
C LYS A 128 -0.11 4.60 6.42
N PHE A 129 1.12 4.30 6.06
CA PHE A 129 1.79 3.06 6.41
C PHE A 129 2.32 3.13 7.85
N LEU A 130 1.95 2.17 8.71
CA LEU A 130 2.57 1.98 10.02
C LEU A 130 2.66 0.50 10.35
N SER A 131 3.77 0.12 11.01
CA SER A 131 3.98 -1.22 11.55
C SER A 131 3.91 -1.21 13.07
N PHE A 132 3.25 -2.21 13.62
CA PHE A 132 3.15 -2.46 15.05
C PHE A 132 3.73 -3.83 15.36
N PHE A 133 4.57 -3.91 16.39
CA PHE A 133 5.19 -5.16 16.79
C PHE A 133 4.42 -5.77 17.95
N PHE A 134 3.99 -6.99 17.78
CA PHE A 134 3.32 -7.79 18.79
C PHE A 134 4.34 -8.72 19.44
N THR A 135 4.47 -8.68 20.75
CA THR A 135 5.46 -9.47 21.48
C THR A 135 4.79 -10.30 22.56
N GLY A 136 4.83 -11.60 22.41
CA GLY A 136 4.44 -12.56 23.45
C GLY A 136 5.68 -13.10 24.17
N THR A 137 5.64 -13.16 25.51
CA THR A 137 6.73 -13.69 26.32
C THR A 137 6.25 -14.78 27.27
N ASN A 138 7.16 -15.72 27.60
CA ASN A 138 6.88 -16.85 28.50
C ASN A 138 8.16 -17.27 29.21
N PRO A 139 8.10 -17.82 30.45
CA PRO A 139 9.29 -18.33 31.14
C PRO A 139 10.05 -19.42 30.38
N GLY A 140 9.40 -20.09 29.41
CA GLY A 140 9.97 -21.24 28.71
C GLY A 140 9.79 -22.54 29.50
N GLY A 141 10.50 -23.59 29.05
CA GLY A 141 10.46 -24.91 29.71
C GLY A 141 10.74 -26.05 28.71
N HIS A 142 10.65 -27.27 29.20
CA HIS A 142 10.85 -28.48 28.37
C HIS A 142 9.52 -28.93 27.78
N SER A 143 9.51 -29.29 26.49
CA SER A 143 8.27 -29.65 25.77
C SER A 143 7.55 -30.90 26.29
N SER A 144 8.25 -31.77 27.04
CA SER A 144 7.61 -32.92 27.73
C SER A 144 6.74 -32.53 28.92
N LEU A 145 6.82 -31.28 29.38
CA LEU A 145 6.01 -30.71 30.45
C LEU A 145 5.14 -29.58 29.84
N PRO A 146 4.12 -29.92 29.02
CA PRO A 146 3.37 -28.93 28.27
C PRO A 146 2.54 -28.05 29.18
N VAL A 147 2.56 -26.74 28.89
CA VAL A 147 1.67 -25.76 29.50
C VAL A 147 0.68 -25.25 28.45
N ARG A 148 -0.52 -24.90 28.90
CA ARG A 148 -1.55 -24.39 27.95
C ARG A 148 -1.23 -23.01 27.41
N LYS A 149 -0.41 -22.26 28.13
CA LYS A 149 -0.03 -20.89 27.80
C LYS A 149 1.45 -20.84 27.44
N ASN A 150 1.77 -20.34 26.27
CA ASN A 150 3.14 -20.07 25.85
C ASN A 150 3.18 -18.94 24.82
N ALA A 151 4.36 -18.35 24.61
CA ALA A 151 4.53 -17.17 23.77
C ALA A 151 3.94 -17.32 22.34
N ILE A 152 4.05 -18.52 21.73
CA ILE A 152 3.49 -18.77 20.39
C ILE A 152 1.96 -18.81 20.45
N TYR A 153 1.35 -19.49 21.42
CA TYR A 153 -0.11 -19.58 21.51
C TYR A 153 -0.73 -18.23 21.88
N ASP A 154 -0.10 -17.48 22.78
CA ASP A 154 -0.54 -16.14 23.16
C ASP A 154 -0.49 -15.21 21.96
N LEU A 155 0.63 -15.18 21.20
CA LEU A 155 0.76 -14.40 19.97
C LEU A 155 -0.28 -14.82 18.91
N ALA A 156 -0.46 -16.13 18.69
CA ALA A 156 -1.44 -16.63 17.73
C ALA A 156 -2.86 -16.17 18.07
N GLY A 157 -3.24 -16.18 19.37
CA GLY A 157 -4.52 -15.66 19.84
C GLY A 157 -4.70 -14.18 19.54
N ALA A 158 -3.68 -13.37 19.80
CA ALA A 158 -3.69 -11.94 19.50
C ALA A 158 -3.82 -11.68 17.98
N LEU A 159 -3.07 -12.42 17.15
CA LEU A 159 -3.15 -12.27 15.69
C LEU A 159 -4.53 -12.69 15.14
N LEU A 160 -5.15 -13.73 15.69
CA LEU A 160 -6.53 -14.11 15.35
C LEU A 160 -7.54 -13.03 15.76
N ALA A 161 -7.33 -12.35 16.89
CA ALA A 161 -8.17 -11.22 17.28
C ALA A 161 -8.04 -10.06 16.30
N VAL A 162 -6.82 -9.74 15.84
CA VAL A 162 -6.60 -8.73 14.79
C VAL A 162 -7.26 -9.14 13.47
N GLN A 163 -7.08 -10.39 13.04
CA GLN A 163 -7.68 -10.92 11.80
C GLN A 163 -9.21 -10.78 11.77
N ASN A 164 -9.85 -10.99 12.90
CA ASN A 164 -11.31 -10.98 13.02
C ASN A 164 -11.89 -9.59 13.36
N PHE A 165 -11.05 -8.57 13.45
CA PHE A 165 -11.48 -7.22 13.75
C PHE A 165 -11.49 -6.33 12.51
N ASP A 166 -12.65 -5.77 12.23
CA ASP A 166 -12.81 -4.73 11.21
C ASP A 166 -12.88 -3.34 11.86
N PHE A 167 -11.98 -2.44 11.47
CA PHE A 167 -12.13 -1.04 11.83
C PHE A 167 -13.43 -0.45 11.26
N PRO A 168 -14.03 0.54 11.93
CA PRO A 168 -15.24 1.20 11.43
C PRO A 168 -15.08 1.73 10.01
N ILE A 169 -16.20 1.81 9.29
CA ILE A 169 -16.26 2.49 7.99
C ILE A 169 -15.94 3.98 8.18
N MET A 170 -15.05 4.47 7.35
CA MET A 170 -14.64 5.86 7.29
C MET A 170 -14.70 6.31 5.83
N LEU A 171 -15.34 7.43 5.58
CA LEU A 171 -15.35 8.07 4.27
C LEU A 171 -14.77 9.48 4.38
N ASN A 172 -14.21 9.95 3.29
CA ASN A 172 -13.81 11.31 3.06
C ASN A 172 -14.22 11.73 1.65
N GLU A 173 -14.00 12.98 1.29
CA GLU A 173 -14.40 13.52 -0.02
C GLU A 173 -13.85 12.69 -1.21
N VAL A 174 -12.65 12.11 -1.07
CA VAL A 174 -12.02 11.30 -2.13
C VAL A 174 -12.74 9.96 -2.26
N THR A 175 -12.98 9.25 -1.16
CA THR A 175 -13.64 7.94 -1.18
C THR A 175 -15.13 8.05 -1.50
N GLU A 176 -15.81 9.11 -1.07
CA GLU A 176 -17.18 9.42 -1.48
C GLU A 176 -17.27 9.67 -2.99
N ALA A 177 -16.36 10.50 -3.53
CA ALA A 177 -16.29 10.73 -4.97
C ALA A 177 -15.97 9.46 -5.75
N PHE A 178 -15.04 8.63 -5.25
CA PHE A 178 -14.69 7.34 -5.85
C PHE A 178 -15.91 6.43 -5.94
N PHE A 179 -16.56 6.12 -4.82
CA PHE A 179 -17.73 5.23 -4.79
C PHE A 179 -18.91 5.81 -5.57
N GLY A 180 -19.18 7.10 -5.44
CA GLY A 180 -20.26 7.77 -6.16
C GLY A 180 -20.11 7.72 -7.68
N ARG A 181 -18.89 7.94 -8.19
CA ARG A 181 -18.59 7.88 -9.63
C ARG A 181 -18.50 6.46 -10.16
N SER A 182 -17.90 5.55 -9.41
CA SER A 182 -17.73 4.14 -9.80
C SER A 182 -19.03 3.38 -9.81
N ALA A 183 -20.03 3.78 -9.03
CA ALA A 183 -21.32 3.08 -8.89
C ALA A 183 -22.03 2.81 -10.23
N ASN A 184 -21.97 3.75 -11.18
CA ASN A 184 -22.58 3.59 -12.49
C ASN A 184 -21.76 2.71 -13.43
N LEU A 185 -20.42 2.73 -13.29
CA LEU A 185 -19.52 1.92 -14.10
C LEU A 185 -19.60 0.45 -13.69
N VAL A 186 -19.61 0.20 -12.38
CA VAL A 186 -19.67 -1.15 -11.80
C VAL A 186 -21.07 -1.75 -11.96
N GLY A 187 -22.11 -0.97 -11.67
CA GLY A 187 -23.50 -1.43 -11.80
C GLY A 187 -23.87 -2.56 -10.83
N GLY A 188 -25.06 -3.14 -11.04
CA GLY A 188 -25.55 -4.27 -10.27
C GLY A 188 -25.63 -4.01 -8.76
N GLU A 189 -25.55 -5.08 -7.98
CA GLU A 189 -25.62 -5.03 -6.51
C GLU A 189 -24.45 -4.24 -5.89
N MET A 190 -23.25 -4.39 -6.47
CA MET A 190 -22.06 -3.67 -6.01
C MET A 190 -22.20 -2.15 -6.24
N GLY A 191 -22.65 -1.73 -7.43
CA GLY A 191 -22.88 -0.31 -7.71
C GLY A 191 -23.99 0.28 -6.85
N GLU A 192 -25.03 -0.49 -6.51
CA GLU A 192 -26.05 -0.06 -5.57
C GLU A 192 -25.50 0.08 -4.15
N ALA A 193 -24.66 -0.86 -3.70
CA ALA A 193 -23.99 -0.78 -2.41
C ALA A 193 -23.07 0.46 -2.34
N MET A 194 -22.38 0.82 -3.43
CA MET A 194 -21.58 2.04 -3.52
C MET A 194 -22.44 3.30 -3.32
N ARG A 195 -23.59 3.40 -3.95
CA ARG A 195 -24.50 4.54 -3.74
C ARG A 195 -25.01 4.62 -2.29
N ARG A 196 -25.37 3.47 -1.73
CA ARG A 196 -25.90 3.38 -0.37
C ARG A 196 -24.87 3.76 0.69
N ILE A 197 -23.61 3.31 0.56
CA ILE A 197 -22.56 3.62 1.53
C ILE A 197 -22.22 5.12 1.54
N VAL A 198 -22.22 5.77 0.37
CA VAL A 198 -22.03 7.23 0.27
C VAL A 198 -23.19 7.99 0.93
N SER A 199 -24.42 7.53 0.72
CA SER A 199 -25.63 8.16 1.30
C SER A 199 -25.75 7.92 2.81
N ASN A 200 -25.28 6.76 3.27
CA ASN A 200 -25.33 6.33 4.67
C ASN A 200 -24.13 5.43 5.00
N PRO A 201 -23.05 6.00 5.53
CA PRO A 201 -21.86 5.22 5.93
C PRO A 201 -22.13 4.14 7.00
N ALA A 202 -23.25 4.23 7.73
CA ALA A 202 -23.67 3.23 8.71
C ALA A 202 -24.47 2.05 8.10
N ASP A 203 -24.64 2.00 6.79
CA ASP A 203 -25.34 0.91 6.12
C ASP A 203 -24.51 -0.39 6.17
N ALA A 204 -24.81 -1.23 7.16
CA ALA A 204 -24.08 -2.49 7.39
C ALA A 204 -24.22 -3.50 6.24
N GLN A 205 -25.32 -3.46 5.46
CA GLN A 205 -25.48 -4.35 4.31
C GLN A 205 -24.61 -3.88 3.14
N ALA A 206 -24.63 -2.58 2.84
CA ALA A 206 -23.74 -2.00 1.82
C ALA A 206 -22.27 -2.24 2.16
N ALA A 207 -21.89 -2.01 3.42
CA ALA A 207 -20.55 -2.28 3.91
C ALA A 207 -20.10 -3.73 3.71
N ARG A 208 -20.97 -4.71 4.00
CA ARG A 208 -20.67 -6.14 3.79
C ARG A 208 -20.49 -6.48 2.31
N ILE A 209 -21.35 -5.96 1.43
CA ILE A 209 -21.26 -6.18 -0.02
C ILE A 209 -19.93 -5.62 -0.53
N LEU A 210 -19.59 -4.38 -0.19
CA LEU A 210 -18.34 -3.76 -0.61
C LEU A 210 -17.10 -4.45 -0.02
N SER A 211 -17.19 -4.95 1.21
CA SER A 211 -16.09 -5.66 1.87
C SER A 211 -15.82 -7.05 1.32
N SER A 212 -16.72 -7.60 0.48
CA SER A 212 -16.45 -8.87 -0.23
C SER A 212 -15.36 -8.73 -1.31
N GLU A 213 -15.07 -7.50 -1.74
CA GLU A 213 -13.98 -7.18 -2.67
C GLU A 213 -12.87 -6.44 -1.93
N THR A 214 -11.66 -7.01 -1.92
CA THR A 214 -10.52 -6.48 -1.16
C THR A 214 -10.18 -5.03 -1.53
N GLY A 215 -10.27 -4.70 -2.82
CA GLY A 215 -10.02 -3.35 -3.32
C GLY A 215 -11.01 -2.31 -2.78
N TYR A 216 -12.28 -2.66 -2.62
CA TYR A 216 -13.27 -1.74 -2.03
C TYR A 216 -13.20 -1.75 -0.51
N SER A 217 -13.00 -2.92 0.11
CA SER A 217 -12.80 -3.05 1.56
C SER A 217 -11.69 -2.15 2.06
N SER A 218 -10.55 -2.17 1.35
CA SER A 218 -9.38 -1.36 1.73
C SER A 218 -9.65 0.15 1.65
N ARG A 219 -10.55 0.62 0.80
CA ARG A 219 -10.92 2.03 0.66
C ARG A 219 -11.94 2.51 1.68
N LEU A 220 -12.59 1.59 2.40
CA LEU A 220 -13.64 1.92 3.35
C LEU A 220 -13.11 2.17 4.77
N ARG A 221 -11.91 1.71 5.12
CA ARG A 221 -11.45 1.69 6.51
C ARG A 221 -9.93 1.57 6.64
N THR A 222 -9.44 1.80 7.85
CA THR A 222 -8.11 1.31 8.26
C THR A 222 -8.08 -0.21 8.17
N THR A 223 -6.99 -0.76 7.68
CA THR A 223 -6.79 -2.22 7.58
C THR A 223 -5.45 -2.59 8.20
N CYS A 224 -5.41 -3.70 8.93
CA CYS A 224 -4.19 -4.23 9.55
C CYS A 224 -4.04 -5.71 9.21
N VAL A 225 -2.81 -6.15 8.92
CA VAL A 225 -2.49 -7.53 8.57
C VAL A 225 -1.13 -7.92 9.13
N ALA A 226 -1.01 -9.14 9.65
CA ALA A 226 0.29 -9.69 10.04
C ALA A 226 1.12 -10.00 8.78
N THR A 227 2.37 -9.53 8.77
CA THR A 227 3.28 -9.68 7.61
C THR A 227 4.56 -10.43 7.95
N LEU A 228 5.01 -10.41 9.20
CA LEU A 228 6.17 -11.17 9.68
C LEU A 228 5.81 -11.90 10.97
N LEU A 229 6.41 -13.07 11.17
CA LEU A 229 6.22 -13.90 12.35
C LEU A 229 7.51 -14.63 12.70
N GLU A 230 7.93 -14.51 13.95
CA GLU A 230 9.09 -15.21 14.50
C GLU A 230 8.74 -15.84 15.84
N GLY A 231 9.31 -17.02 16.15
CA GLY A 231 9.09 -17.65 17.47
C GLY A 231 9.76 -18.98 17.63
N GLY A 232 10.21 -19.24 18.87
CA GLY A 232 10.90 -20.46 19.26
C GLY A 232 12.36 -20.51 18.81
N HIS A 233 13.15 -21.37 19.48
CA HIS A 233 14.59 -21.53 19.19
C HIS A 233 15.03 -22.99 19.16
N ALA A 234 14.19 -23.90 19.66
CA ALA A 234 14.51 -25.32 19.69
C ALA A 234 13.22 -26.17 19.64
N GLN A 235 13.29 -27.34 18.98
CA GLN A 235 12.13 -28.22 18.77
C GLN A 235 11.56 -28.80 20.07
N ASN A 236 12.38 -28.93 21.11
CA ASN A 236 12.02 -29.54 22.40
C ASN A 236 11.93 -28.54 23.55
N ALA A 237 11.92 -27.24 23.28
CA ALA A 237 11.78 -26.18 24.27
C ALA A 237 10.48 -25.41 24.08
N LEU A 238 9.84 -25.00 25.18
CA LEU A 238 8.75 -24.04 25.15
C LEU A 238 9.32 -22.67 24.79
N PRO A 239 8.72 -21.93 23.84
CA PRO A 239 9.23 -20.66 23.38
C PRO A 239 9.14 -19.59 24.46
N GLN A 240 10.24 -18.88 24.70
CA GLN A 240 10.27 -17.76 25.64
C GLN A 240 9.83 -16.45 24.98
N LEU A 241 9.94 -16.37 23.67
CA LEU A 241 9.61 -15.20 22.86
C LEU A 241 8.93 -15.64 21.57
N ALA A 242 7.90 -14.90 21.19
CA ALA A 242 7.34 -14.90 19.85
C ALA A 242 6.97 -13.47 19.47
N GLN A 243 7.25 -13.08 18.24
CA GLN A 243 7.01 -11.75 17.75
C GLN A 243 6.33 -11.76 16.38
N ALA A 244 5.52 -10.76 16.11
CA ALA A 244 4.94 -10.54 14.80
C ALA A 244 4.97 -9.05 14.44
N ASN A 245 5.14 -8.77 13.15
CA ASN A 245 4.85 -7.46 12.58
C ASN A 245 3.40 -7.44 12.10
N VAL A 246 2.63 -6.47 12.58
CA VAL A 246 1.29 -6.17 12.09
C VAL A 246 1.35 -4.85 11.34
N ASN A 247 1.29 -4.92 10.02
CA ASN A 247 1.29 -3.75 9.16
C ASN A 247 -0.12 -3.19 9.04
N CYS A 248 -0.26 -1.90 9.27
CA CYS A 248 -1.52 -1.19 9.12
C CYS A 248 -1.43 -0.14 8.00
N ARG A 249 -2.47 -0.10 7.19
CA ARG A 249 -2.75 1.00 6.26
C ARG A 249 -3.86 1.83 6.87
N ILE A 250 -3.46 2.93 7.49
CA ILE A 250 -4.33 3.78 8.31
C ILE A 250 -5.06 4.79 7.42
N PHE A 251 -6.38 4.84 7.53
CA PHE A 251 -7.21 5.77 6.77
C PHE A 251 -6.77 7.24 7.04
N PRO A 252 -6.74 8.14 6.05
CA PRO A 252 -6.13 9.47 6.17
C PRO A 252 -6.61 10.30 7.38
N SER A 253 -7.88 10.19 7.73
CA SER A 253 -8.49 10.91 8.89
C SER A 253 -8.47 10.10 10.19
N HIS A 254 -7.93 8.88 10.20
CA HIS A 254 -7.84 8.07 11.42
C HIS A 254 -6.55 8.39 12.17
N ASP A 255 -6.66 8.67 13.47
CA ASP A 255 -5.49 8.93 14.29
C ASP A 255 -4.71 7.62 14.51
N PRO A 256 -3.41 7.59 14.23
CA PRO A 256 -2.57 6.43 14.51
C PRO A 256 -2.59 5.97 15.96
N SER A 257 -2.78 6.88 16.90
CA SER A 257 -2.87 6.55 18.33
C SER A 257 -4.13 5.74 18.68
N ASP A 258 -5.25 6.01 18.01
CA ASP A 258 -6.49 5.23 18.19
C ASP A 258 -6.34 3.81 17.62
N VAL A 259 -5.64 3.69 16.48
CA VAL A 259 -5.30 2.38 15.90
C VAL A 259 -4.40 1.58 16.85
N HIS A 260 -3.34 2.20 17.37
CA HIS A 260 -2.46 1.57 18.36
C HIS A 260 -3.23 1.10 19.60
N ALA A 261 -4.05 1.98 20.18
CA ALA A 261 -4.86 1.66 21.35
C ALA A 261 -5.80 0.47 21.10
N LYS A 262 -6.42 0.40 19.91
CA LYS A 262 -7.28 -0.72 19.52
C LYS A 262 -6.50 -2.02 19.36
N LEU A 263 -5.34 -1.99 18.73
CA LEU A 263 -4.48 -3.17 18.59
C LEU A 263 -4.01 -3.67 19.97
N GLN A 264 -3.68 -2.77 20.87
CA GLN A 264 -3.32 -3.12 22.26
C GLN A 264 -4.51 -3.73 23.02
N GLU A 265 -5.72 -3.18 22.86
CA GLU A 265 -6.95 -3.76 23.40
C GLU A 265 -7.17 -5.21 22.93
N LEU A 266 -6.95 -5.47 21.64
CA LEU A 266 -7.09 -6.80 21.04
C LEU A 266 -6.01 -7.78 21.54
N ALA A 267 -4.81 -7.31 21.83
CA ALA A 267 -3.68 -8.12 22.28
C ALA A 267 -3.72 -8.42 23.79
N THR A 268 -4.28 -7.51 24.58
CA THR A 268 -4.32 -7.60 26.07
C THR A 268 -4.86 -8.92 26.62
N PRO A 269 -5.95 -9.53 26.09
CA PRO A 269 -6.48 -10.80 26.62
C PRO A 269 -5.50 -11.98 26.51
N PHE A 270 -4.47 -11.83 25.71
CA PHE A 270 -3.45 -12.85 25.41
C PHE A 270 -2.09 -12.56 26.09
N ASP A 271 -1.99 -11.51 26.93
CA ASP A 271 -0.72 -11.02 27.50
C ASP A 271 0.35 -10.71 26.42
N VAL A 272 -0.07 -10.17 25.29
CA VAL A 272 0.80 -9.71 24.20
C VAL A 272 0.86 -8.19 24.22
N THR A 273 2.07 -7.65 24.08
CA THR A 273 2.35 -6.21 24.08
C THR A 273 2.79 -5.73 22.71
#